data_20c6194e6218f27c6ba35b3af4c8eb36
#
_entry.id   20c6194e6218f27c6ba35b3af4c8eb36
#
_cell.length_a   1.000
_cell.length_b   1.000
_cell.length_c   1.000
_cell.angle_alpha   90.00
_cell.angle_beta   90.00
_cell.angle_gamma   90.00
#
_symmetry.space_group_name_H-M   'P 1'
#
loop_
_entity.id
_entity.type
_entity.pdbx_description
1 polymer ?
#
loop_
_entity_poly.entity_id
_entity_poly.type
_entity_poly.pdbx_seq_one_letter_code
_entity_poly.pdbx_strand_id
1 'polypeptide(L)'
;SATGRALTAPPLSDHLHRGTPLPAAAGSVAIGFGPYLSCKMVPVLEAVPNFSEGRDLGWIGELLQVIERESVEVLDWTADREHHRSVVTYIGDLESVEAASIAAALFAMDGIDLRTHQGLHPRIGALDVLPFVPLHDLTMDLAVESARRLAGRLAEEGIPVYLYGEARYGTTASRPDRSLASIRRGGFEAIQGGFPAGREPDLAAPQWLGKPHPTAGVTCVGARRVLLAWNVFVEGISFYALKAIAGELRESGGGFKHLRALALELPESGRLQISMNLEDPEATSPYNVFDAIEERVEAGGGQVVETEVIGMIPDPLVLPAAVDRFRLLHPGESRLLSRRVSEHVSARGISHT
;
A
#
# COMPACT_ATOMS: atom_id res chain seq x y z
N SER A 1 29.59 -33.12 36.64
CA SER A 1 30.86 -32.37 36.50
C SER A 1 31.07 -32.01 35.02
N ALA A 2 30.74 -30.81 34.61
CA ALA A 2 31.26 -30.16 33.42
C ALA A 2 31.21 -28.66 33.64
N THR A 3 32.37 -28.08 33.71
CA THR A 3 32.74 -26.72 34.05
C THR A 3 32.37 -25.73 32.96
N GLY A 4 31.69 -24.66 33.36
CA GLY A 4 31.48 -23.51 32.51
C GLY A 4 32.75 -22.69 32.26
N ARG A 5 32.94 -22.25 31.00
CA ARG A 5 33.95 -21.24 30.65
C ARG A 5 33.23 -19.95 30.30
N ALA A 6 33.38 -18.95 31.17
CA ALA A 6 33.03 -17.57 30.87
C ALA A 6 34.11 -16.98 29.92
N LEU A 7 33.68 -16.40 28.80
CA LEU A 7 34.53 -15.58 27.92
C LEU A 7 34.42 -14.13 28.38
N THR A 8 35.52 -13.62 28.95
CA THR A 8 35.69 -12.20 29.28
C THR A 8 36.20 -11.45 28.03
N ALA A 9 35.57 -10.33 27.72
CA ALA A 9 36.00 -9.40 26.67
C ALA A 9 37.23 -8.59 27.17
N PRO A 10 38.17 -8.23 26.26
CA PRO A 10 39.33 -7.40 26.60
C PRO A 10 38.93 -5.91 26.68
N PRO A 11 39.70 -5.11 27.48
CA PRO A 11 39.43 -3.69 27.67
C PRO A 11 39.88 -2.84 26.45
N LEU A 12 39.08 -1.79 26.16
CA LEU A 12 39.38 -0.74 25.19
C LEU A 12 40.57 0.09 25.66
N SER A 13 41.62 0.17 24.86
CA SER A 13 42.79 1.04 25.08
C SER A 13 42.55 2.42 24.46
N ASP A 14 42.64 3.46 25.29
CA ASP A 14 42.73 4.87 24.90
C ASP A 14 43.99 5.15 24.09
N HIS A 15 43.86 5.62 22.88
CA HIS A 15 44.94 6.31 22.15
C HIS A 15 44.50 7.75 21.80
N LEU A 16 44.95 8.68 22.67
CA LEU A 16 45.03 10.11 22.40
C LEU A 16 46.15 10.37 21.37
N HIS A 17 45.80 10.82 20.15
CA HIS A 17 46.75 11.47 19.28
C HIS A 17 46.55 12.99 19.31
N ARG A 18 47.61 13.68 19.79
CA ARG A 18 47.77 15.13 19.68
C ARG A 18 48.04 15.53 18.26
N GLY A 19 47.17 16.37 17.69
CA GLY A 19 47.36 16.98 16.41
C GLY A 19 48.28 18.20 16.46
N THR A 20 49.30 18.24 15.61
CA THR A 20 50.13 19.41 15.30
C THR A 20 49.34 20.44 14.48
N PRO A 21 49.53 21.76 14.69
CA PRO A 21 48.85 22.78 13.91
C PRO A 21 49.55 22.98 12.54
N LEU A 22 48.72 23.04 11.48
CA LEU A 22 49.15 23.40 10.13
C LEU A 22 49.27 24.93 9.99
N PRO A 23 50.18 25.47 9.19
CA PRO A 23 50.40 26.89 9.01
C PRO A 23 49.30 27.56 8.17
N ALA A 24 48.97 28.79 8.52
CA ALA A 24 48.04 29.66 7.80
C ALA A 24 48.64 30.06 6.43
N ALA A 25 47.98 29.67 5.33
CA ALA A 25 48.25 30.21 4.01
C ALA A 25 47.16 31.23 3.65
N ALA A 26 47.56 32.49 3.57
CA ALA A 26 46.75 33.56 3.01
C ALA A 26 46.66 33.41 1.49
N GLY A 27 45.46 33.45 0.97
CA GLY A 27 45.19 33.44 -0.46
C GLY A 27 43.70 33.26 -0.73
N SER A 28 42.91 34.34 -0.58
CA SER A 28 41.52 34.36 -1.00
C SER A 28 41.42 34.37 -2.51
N VAL A 29 41.28 33.23 -3.14
CA VAL A 29 40.76 33.14 -4.51
C VAL A 29 39.25 33.09 -4.38
N ALA A 30 38.55 34.17 -4.72
CA ALA A 30 37.11 34.19 -4.88
C ALA A 30 36.75 33.32 -6.10
N ILE A 31 36.48 32.03 -5.88
CA ILE A 31 35.81 31.21 -6.85
C ILE A 31 34.36 31.67 -6.85
N GLY A 32 33.98 32.41 -7.91
CA GLY A 32 32.59 32.75 -8.18
C GLY A 32 31.78 31.45 -8.33
N PHE A 33 31.00 31.08 -7.31
CA PHE A 33 29.96 30.12 -7.44
C PHE A 33 28.91 30.71 -8.38
N GLY A 34 28.92 30.27 -9.64
CA GLY A 34 27.80 30.50 -10.53
C GLY A 34 26.50 30.01 -9.82
N PRO A 35 25.33 30.49 -10.26
CA PRO A 35 24.08 30.11 -9.62
C PRO A 35 23.99 28.60 -9.63
N TYR A 36 23.96 27.99 -8.44
CA TYR A 36 23.62 26.57 -8.30
C TYR A 36 22.29 26.40 -9.02
N LEU A 37 22.28 25.72 -10.16
CA LEU A 37 21.08 25.18 -10.75
C LEU A 37 20.44 24.36 -9.65
N SER A 38 19.38 24.90 -9.05
CA SER A 38 18.52 24.19 -8.14
C SER A 38 18.05 22.95 -8.93
N CYS A 39 18.63 21.82 -8.64
CA CYS A 39 18.09 20.55 -9.11
C CYS A 39 16.70 20.47 -8.48
N LYS A 40 15.66 20.80 -9.24
CA LYS A 40 14.28 20.62 -8.79
C LYS A 40 14.12 19.13 -8.64
N MET A 41 14.11 18.68 -7.40
CA MET A 41 13.74 17.30 -7.09
C MET A 41 12.35 17.07 -7.68
N VAL A 42 12.18 15.98 -8.43
CA VAL A 42 10.89 15.67 -9.06
C VAL A 42 9.99 15.06 -7.98
N PRO A 43 8.83 15.69 -7.70
CA PRO A 43 7.88 15.11 -6.75
C PRO A 43 7.47 13.70 -7.18
N VAL A 44 7.48 12.76 -6.24
CA VAL A 44 7.15 11.35 -6.53
C VAL A 44 5.80 10.99 -5.93
N LEU A 45 4.89 10.55 -6.79
CA LEU A 45 3.60 9.98 -6.43
C LEU A 45 3.66 8.46 -6.61
N GLU A 46 3.16 7.72 -5.63
CA GLU A 46 2.90 6.28 -5.73
C GLU A 46 1.43 6.04 -5.99
N ALA A 47 1.12 5.08 -6.84
CA ALA A 47 -0.21 4.49 -6.97
C ALA A 47 -0.15 2.99 -6.65
N VAL A 48 -1.20 2.50 -5.96
CA VAL A 48 -1.32 1.09 -5.58
C VAL A 48 -2.70 0.54 -6.00
N PRO A 49 -3.03 0.56 -7.30
CA PRO A 49 -4.30 0.06 -7.77
C PRO A 49 -4.51 -1.42 -7.46
N ASN A 50 -5.75 -1.75 -7.17
CA ASN A 50 -6.20 -3.10 -6.86
C ASN A 50 -7.27 -3.51 -7.88
N PHE A 51 -7.04 -4.60 -8.60
CA PHE A 51 -7.89 -5.08 -9.68
C PHE A 51 -8.62 -6.37 -9.26
N SER A 52 -9.82 -6.56 -9.77
CA SER A 52 -10.63 -7.76 -9.57
C SER A 52 -10.26 -8.85 -10.58
N GLU A 53 -8.97 -9.14 -10.71
CA GLU A 53 -8.39 -10.25 -11.46
C GLU A 53 -7.13 -10.74 -10.73
N GLY A 54 -7.02 -12.03 -10.48
CA GLY A 54 -5.88 -12.63 -9.77
C GLY A 54 -5.54 -14.02 -10.28
N ARG A 55 -6.14 -14.45 -11.40
CA ARG A 55 -6.02 -15.81 -11.95
C ARG A 55 -5.38 -15.83 -13.33
N ASP A 56 -5.70 -14.84 -14.16
CA ASP A 56 -5.16 -14.70 -15.52
C ASP A 56 -3.86 -13.88 -15.48
N LEU A 57 -2.72 -14.59 -15.36
CA LEU A 57 -1.39 -13.96 -15.36
C LEU A 57 -1.04 -13.34 -16.73
N GLY A 58 -1.65 -13.79 -17.82
CA GLY A 58 -1.49 -13.20 -19.14
C GLY A 58 -2.12 -11.81 -19.19
N TRP A 59 -3.37 -11.70 -18.74
CA TRP A 59 -4.07 -10.42 -18.62
C TRP A 59 -3.31 -9.44 -17.69
N ILE A 60 -2.79 -9.93 -16.55
CA ILE A 60 -1.97 -9.11 -15.65
C ILE A 60 -0.69 -8.63 -16.35
N GLY A 61 -0.02 -9.49 -17.12
CA GLY A 61 1.15 -9.11 -17.91
C GLY A 61 0.86 -8.01 -18.94
N GLU A 62 -0.30 -8.04 -19.59
CA GLU A 62 -0.74 -6.98 -20.51
C GLU A 62 -1.07 -5.68 -19.75
N LEU A 63 -1.72 -5.77 -18.61
CA LEU A 63 -1.98 -4.61 -17.74
C LEU A 63 -0.69 -3.89 -17.33
N LEU A 64 0.35 -4.65 -16.93
CA LEU A 64 1.65 -4.08 -16.57
C LEU A 64 2.27 -3.31 -17.74
N GLN A 65 2.20 -3.86 -18.95
CA GLN A 65 2.68 -3.17 -20.16
C GLN A 65 1.89 -1.89 -20.45
N VAL A 66 0.57 -1.89 -20.21
CA VAL A 66 -0.26 -0.68 -20.37
C VAL A 66 0.17 0.40 -19.40
N ILE A 67 0.43 0.04 -18.15
CA ILE A 67 0.89 0.96 -17.10
C ILE A 67 2.28 1.53 -17.44
N GLU A 68 3.24 0.70 -17.83
CA GLU A 68 4.63 1.10 -18.09
C GLU A 68 4.77 2.03 -19.30
N ARG A 69 3.84 1.99 -20.27
CA ARG A 69 3.85 2.92 -21.42
C ARG A 69 3.68 4.39 -21.05
N GLU A 70 3.13 4.67 -19.86
CA GLU A 70 2.85 6.02 -19.37
C GLU A 70 4.02 6.63 -18.58
N SER A 71 5.26 6.15 -18.81
CA SER A 71 6.47 6.69 -18.19
C SER A 71 6.50 6.60 -16.64
N VAL A 72 5.85 5.60 -16.09
CA VAL A 72 5.94 5.23 -14.66
C VAL A 72 6.88 4.06 -14.47
N GLU A 73 7.35 3.85 -13.24
CA GLU A 73 8.10 2.67 -12.84
C GLU A 73 7.21 1.73 -12.03
N VAL A 74 6.98 0.50 -12.54
CA VAL A 74 6.32 -0.56 -11.77
C VAL A 74 7.32 -1.11 -10.76
N LEU A 75 7.00 -1.01 -9.48
CA LEU A 75 7.86 -1.48 -8.38
C LEU A 75 7.57 -2.91 -7.99
N ASP A 76 6.30 -3.29 -7.96
CA ASP A 76 5.85 -4.61 -7.53
C ASP A 76 4.46 -4.92 -8.06
N TRP A 77 4.15 -6.20 -8.16
CA TRP A 77 2.80 -6.66 -8.38
C TRP A 77 2.58 -8.02 -7.70
N THR A 78 1.37 -8.25 -7.26
CA THR A 78 0.94 -9.51 -6.66
C THR A 78 -0.39 -9.95 -7.25
N ALA A 79 -0.60 -11.26 -7.34
CA ALA A 79 -1.85 -11.85 -7.78
C ALA A 79 -2.24 -12.97 -6.82
N ASP A 80 -3.47 -12.91 -6.32
CA ASP A 80 -4.03 -13.91 -5.42
C ASP A 80 -5.23 -14.59 -6.07
N ARG A 81 -5.12 -15.90 -6.28
CA ARG A 81 -6.15 -16.71 -6.94
C ARG A 81 -7.40 -16.91 -6.09
N GLU A 82 -7.25 -17.03 -4.76
CA GLU A 82 -8.37 -17.26 -3.85
C GLU A 82 -9.16 -15.96 -3.63
N HIS A 83 -8.46 -14.87 -3.40
CA HIS A 83 -9.07 -13.54 -3.34
C HIS A 83 -9.56 -13.07 -4.72
N HIS A 84 -9.05 -13.65 -5.80
CA HIS A 84 -9.28 -13.28 -7.20
C HIS A 84 -9.02 -11.78 -7.40
N ARG A 85 -7.81 -11.36 -7.02
CA ARG A 85 -7.41 -9.98 -6.93
C ARG A 85 -5.94 -9.83 -7.26
N SER A 86 -5.57 -8.76 -7.94
CA SER A 86 -4.19 -8.32 -8.09
C SER A 86 -4.00 -6.92 -7.55
N VAL A 87 -2.78 -6.64 -7.13
CA VAL A 87 -2.31 -5.33 -6.67
C VAL A 87 -1.07 -5.00 -7.46
N VAL A 88 -1.03 -3.81 -8.04
CA VAL A 88 0.14 -3.29 -8.74
C VAL A 88 0.61 -2.04 -8.03
N THR A 89 1.92 -1.89 -7.82
CA THR A 89 2.52 -0.69 -7.23
C THR A 89 3.42 -0.04 -8.26
N TYR A 90 3.19 1.23 -8.56
CA TYR A 90 4.05 2.02 -9.45
C TYR A 90 4.22 3.44 -8.95
N ILE A 91 5.33 4.07 -9.38
CA ILE A 91 5.69 5.44 -9.03
C ILE A 91 6.04 6.26 -10.27
N GLY A 92 5.89 7.57 -10.16
CA GLY A 92 6.26 8.54 -11.18
C GLY A 92 5.97 9.97 -10.73
N ASP A 93 6.06 10.92 -11.66
CA ASP A 93 5.50 12.25 -11.45
C ASP A 93 3.96 12.21 -11.51
N LEU A 94 3.31 13.32 -11.11
CA LEU A 94 1.85 13.37 -11.02
C LEU A 94 1.15 13.06 -12.36
N GLU A 95 1.66 13.63 -13.47
CA GLU A 95 1.02 13.49 -14.78
C GLU A 95 1.14 12.06 -15.31
N SER A 96 2.33 11.47 -15.19
CA SER A 96 2.59 10.08 -15.59
C SER A 96 1.76 9.09 -14.78
N VAL A 97 1.67 9.28 -13.46
CA VAL A 97 0.87 8.40 -12.59
C VAL A 97 -0.62 8.55 -12.86
N GLU A 98 -1.13 9.76 -13.11
CA GLU A 98 -2.53 9.96 -13.52
C GLU A 98 -2.82 9.27 -14.86
N ALA A 99 -1.95 9.43 -15.87
CA ALA A 99 -2.11 8.81 -17.17
C ALA A 99 -2.10 7.27 -17.07
N ALA A 100 -1.12 6.69 -16.37
CA ALA A 100 -1.04 5.26 -16.14
C ALA A 100 -2.28 4.71 -15.41
N SER A 101 -2.79 5.47 -14.44
CA SER A 101 -3.98 5.08 -13.68
C SER A 101 -5.25 5.07 -14.54
N ILE A 102 -5.37 6.03 -15.47
CA ILE A 102 -6.50 6.06 -16.43
C ILE A 102 -6.39 4.90 -17.41
N ALA A 103 -5.20 4.70 -18.01
CA ALA A 103 -4.98 3.61 -18.95
C ALA A 103 -5.28 2.24 -18.31
N ALA A 104 -4.83 2.02 -17.08
CA ALA A 104 -5.10 0.82 -16.32
C ALA A 104 -6.60 0.64 -16.00
N ALA A 105 -7.30 1.73 -15.65
CA ALA A 105 -8.73 1.68 -15.36
C ALA A 105 -9.56 1.32 -16.61
N LEU A 106 -9.24 1.89 -17.76
CA LEU A 106 -9.90 1.58 -19.04
C LEU A 106 -9.61 0.14 -19.47
N PHE A 107 -8.37 -0.31 -19.34
CA PHE A 107 -8.00 -1.70 -19.63
C PHE A 107 -8.76 -2.68 -18.72
N ALA A 108 -8.90 -2.36 -17.43
CA ALA A 108 -9.68 -3.17 -16.51
C ALA A 108 -11.19 -3.13 -16.80
N MET A 109 -11.73 -1.98 -17.21
CA MET A 109 -13.14 -1.84 -17.61
C MET A 109 -13.48 -2.73 -18.79
N ASP A 110 -12.59 -2.84 -19.76
CA ASP A 110 -12.79 -3.65 -20.96
C ASP A 110 -12.56 -5.14 -20.71
N GLY A 111 -11.62 -5.49 -19.82
CA GLY A 111 -11.17 -6.87 -19.62
C GLY A 111 -11.85 -7.63 -18.49
N ILE A 112 -12.48 -6.96 -17.51
CA ILE A 112 -13.05 -7.61 -16.32
C ILE A 112 -14.57 -7.46 -16.31
N ASP A 113 -15.26 -8.61 -16.19
CA ASP A 113 -16.72 -8.64 -16.01
C ASP A 113 -17.08 -9.10 -14.59
N LEU A 114 -17.45 -8.16 -13.74
CA LEU A 114 -17.81 -8.42 -12.35
C LEU A 114 -19.04 -9.32 -12.16
N ARG A 115 -19.88 -9.48 -13.19
CA ARG A 115 -21.07 -10.36 -13.16
C ARG A 115 -20.69 -11.83 -13.07
N THR A 116 -19.52 -12.18 -13.57
CA THR A 116 -18.98 -13.55 -13.56
C THR A 116 -17.86 -13.76 -12.54
N HIS A 117 -17.39 -12.67 -11.91
CA HIS A 117 -16.29 -12.69 -10.95
C HIS A 117 -16.68 -13.37 -9.63
N GLN A 118 -15.84 -14.28 -9.16
CA GLN A 118 -15.96 -14.95 -7.86
C GLN A 118 -14.61 -14.92 -7.14
N GLY A 119 -14.56 -14.31 -5.96
CA GLY A 119 -13.38 -14.22 -5.10
C GLY A 119 -13.79 -13.94 -3.65
N LEU A 120 -12.91 -14.25 -2.71
CA LEU A 120 -13.15 -14.05 -1.27
C LEU A 120 -13.14 -12.57 -0.87
N HIS A 121 -12.39 -11.75 -1.61
CA HIS A 121 -12.21 -10.35 -1.27
C HIS A 121 -13.44 -9.53 -1.69
N PRO A 122 -14.01 -8.69 -0.80
CA PRO A 122 -15.09 -7.76 -1.17
C PRO A 122 -14.61 -6.81 -2.27
N ARG A 123 -15.37 -6.71 -3.35
CA ARG A 123 -15.09 -5.81 -4.48
C ARG A 123 -16.37 -5.16 -4.99
N ILE A 124 -16.23 -3.96 -5.56
CA ILE A 124 -17.32 -3.24 -6.25
C ILE A 124 -16.89 -2.73 -7.63
N GLY A 125 -15.62 -2.89 -7.98
CA GLY A 125 -15.03 -2.38 -9.23
C GLY A 125 -14.08 -3.37 -9.89
N ALA A 126 -13.96 -3.32 -11.23
CA ALA A 126 -12.93 -3.99 -12.01
C ALA A 126 -11.54 -3.45 -11.59
N LEU A 127 -11.33 -2.14 -11.67
CA LEU A 127 -10.40 -1.41 -10.82
C LEU A 127 -11.17 -1.06 -9.54
N ASP A 128 -10.93 -1.80 -8.48
CA ASP A 128 -11.72 -1.70 -7.25
C ASP A 128 -11.28 -0.54 -6.37
N VAL A 129 -9.97 -0.42 -6.13
CA VAL A 129 -9.39 0.63 -5.28
C VAL A 129 -8.14 1.20 -5.92
N LEU A 130 -8.05 2.52 -5.97
CA LEU A 130 -6.89 3.25 -6.48
C LEU A 130 -6.48 4.34 -5.48
N PRO A 131 -5.52 4.06 -4.60
CA PRO A 131 -4.91 5.05 -3.72
C PRO A 131 -3.75 5.77 -4.39
N PHE A 132 -3.67 7.07 -4.18
CA PHE A 132 -2.46 7.86 -4.37
C PHE A 132 -1.77 8.10 -3.04
N VAL A 133 -0.45 7.91 -3.03
CA VAL A 133 0.39 8.04 -1.84
C VAL A 133 1.50 9.04 -2.15
N PRO A 134 1.51 10.21 -1.51
CA PRO A 134 2.59 11.16 -1.69
C PRO A 134 3.87 10.61 -1.07
N LEU A 135 4.93 10.58 -1.87
CA LEU A 135 6.26 10.20 -1.43
C LEU A 135 7.19 11.43 -1.42
N HIS A 136 8.34 11.33 -2.05
CA HIS A 136 9.37 12.35 -2.04
C HIS A 136 8.90 13.69 -2.60
N ASP A 137 9.13 14.79 -1.84
CA ASP A 137 8.79 16.18 -2.20
C ASP A 137 7.32 16.42 -2.66
N LEU A 138 6.42 15.51 -2.32
CA LEU A 138 5.00 15.63 -2.63
C LEU A 138 4.17 15.75 -1.35
N THR A 139 3.29 16.76 -1.31
CA THR A 139 2.38 16.95 -0.18
C THR A 139 1.10 16.11 -0.34
N MET A 140 0.44 15.85 0.79
CA MET A 140 -0.88 15.18 0.77
C MET A 140 -1.92 16.00 -0.01
N ASP A 141 -1.88 17.33 0.06
CA ASP A 141 -2.81 18.20 -0.66
C ASP A 141 -2.68 18.02 -2.17
N LEU A 142 -1.46 17.93 -2.70
CA LEU A 142 -1.23 17.67 -4.13
C LEU A 142 -1.69 16.26 -4.53
N ALA A 143 -1.48 15.25 -3.69
CA ALA A 143 -2.00 13.91 -3.94
C ALA A 143 -3.54 13.87 -3.93
N VAL A 144 -4.19 14.64 -3.04
CA VAL A 144 -5.65 14.80 -2.99
C VAL A 144 -6.18 15.47 -4.25
N GLU A 145 -5.54 16.55 -4.71
CA GLU A 145 -5.91 17.24 -5.94
C GLU A 145 -5.78 16.32 -7.16
N SER A 146 -4.67 15.59 -7.26
CA SER A 146 -4.42 14.60 -8.31
C SER A 146 -5.49 13.48 -8.30
N ALA A 147 -5.79 12.90 -7.12
CA ALA A 147 -6.82 11.88 -6.98
C ALA A 147 -8.22 12.39 -7.42
N ARG A 148 -8.55 13.64 -7.09
CA ARG A 148 -9.84 14.24 -7.49
C ARG A 148 -9.90 14.54 -8.99
N ARG A 149 -8.81 15.01 -9.62
CA ARG A 149 -8.74 15.19 -11.08
C ARG A 149 -8.92 13.87 -11.79
N LEU A 150 -8.18 12.84 -11.35
CA LEU A 150 -8.32 11.48 -11.88
C LEU A 150 -9.76 10.98 -11.76
N ALA A 151 -10.38 11.12 -10.59
CA ALA A 151 -11.76 10.69 -10.36
C ALA A 151 -12.75 11.36 -11.32
N GLY A 152 -12.56 12.65 -11.62
CA GLY A 152 -13.34 13.37 -12.64
C GLY A 152 -13.20 12.77 -14.03
N ARG A 153 -11.96 12.51 -14.45
CA ARG A 153 -11.67 11.89 -15.76
C ARG A 153 -12.25 10.48 -15.88
N LEU A 154 -12.10 9.65 -14.83
CA LEU A 154 -12.70 8.31 -14.84
C LEU A 154 -14.24 8.36 -14.95
N ALA A 155 -14.87 9.32 -14.28
CA ALA A 155 -16.31 9.52 -14.38
C ALA A 155 -16.73 9.94 -15.81
N GLU A 156 -15.95 10.79 -16.48
CA GLU A 156 -16.16 11.17 -17.89
C GLU A 156 -16.02 9.97 -18.83
N GLU A 157 -15.07 9.07 -18.58
CA GLU A 157 -14.88 7.81 -19.31
C GLU A 157 -15.95 6.75 -19.00
N GLY A 158 -16.89 7.04 -18.10
CA GLY A 158 -18.02 6.16 -17.79
C GLY A 158 -17.82 5.24 -16.59
N ILE A 159 -16.81 5.44 -15.80
CA ILE A 159 -16.57 4.70 -14.55
C ILE A 159 -17.05 5.54 -13.36
N PRO A 160 -18.14 5.19 -12.68
CA PRO A 160 -18.55 5.90 -11.47
C PRO A 160 -17.51 5.78 -10.36
N VAL A 161 -17.32 6.84 -9.56
CA VAL A 161 -16.23 6.91 -8.59
C VAL A 161 -16.72 7.29 -7.20
N TYR A 162 -16.27 6.53 -6.19
CA TYR A 162 -16.27 6.95 -4.80
C TYR A 162 -14.93 7.55 -4.42
N LEU A 163 -14.94 8.68 -3.71
CA LEU A 163 -13.76 9.25 -3.09
C LEU A 163 -13.59 8.71 -1.66
N TYR A 164 -12.36 8.31 -1.29
CA TYR A 164 -12.07 7.83 0.05
C TYR A 164 -10.76 8.40 0.61
N GLY A 165 -10.45 8.12 1.88
CA GLY A 165 -9.26 8.65 2.55
C GLY A 165 -9.26 10.18 2.58
N GLU A 166 -8.12 10.78 2.37
CA GLU A 166 -7.96 12.24 2.37
C GLU A 166 -8.59 12.93 1.14
N ALA A 167 -8.82 12.17 0.05
CA ALA A 167 -9.46 12.71 -1.16
C ALA A 167 -10.96 12.96 -0.99
N ARG A 168 -11.59 12.46 0.07
CA ARG A 168 -13.02 12.68 0.34
C ARG A 168 -13.38 14.17 0.35
N TYR A 169 -14.57 14.47 -0.10
CA TYR A 169 -15.18 15.75 0.22
C TYR A 169 -15.61 15.76 1.70
N GLY A 170 -15.64 16.93 2.30
CA GLY A 170 -16.07 17.09 3.69
C GLY A 170 -17.41 16.40 3.98
N THR A 171 -17.59 15.91 5.19
CA THR A 171 -18.83 15.27 5.63
C THR A 171 -19.97 16.28 5.68
N THR A 172 -21.07 15.95 5.02
CA THR A 172 -22.35 16.68 5.09
C THR A 172 -23.47 15.71 5.42
N ALA A 173 -24.67 16.21 5.74
CA ALA A 173 -25.83 15.35 5.96
C ALA A 173 -26.15 14.45 4.75
N SER A 174 -25.88 14.92 3.53
CA SER A 174 -26.04 14.19 2.28
C SER A 174 -24.84 13.31 1.93
N ARG A 175 -23.69 13.50 2.59
CA ARG A 175 -22.45 12.73 2.39
C ARG A 175 -21.89 12.33 3.75
N PRO A 176 -22.43 11.25 4.37
CA PRO A 176 -21.94 10.74 5.64
C PRO A 176 -20.49 10.25 5.49
N ASP A 177 -19.78 10.19 6.60
CA ASP A 177 -18.45 9.59 6.62
C ASP A 177 -18.52 8.12 6.18
N ARG A 178 -17.87 7.81 5.05
CA ARG A 178 -17.87 6.48 4.44
C ARG A 178 -16.44 5.93 4.42
N SER A 179 -16.19 4.94 5.26
CA SER A 179 -14.96 4.16 5.16
C SER A 179 -14.99 3.27 3.91
N LEU A 180 -13.81 2.90 3.38
CA LEU A 180 -13.70 1.99 2.24
C LEU A 180 -14.47 0.67 2.49
N ALA A 181 -14.42 0.14 3.72
CA ALA A 181 -15.18 -1.05 4.12
C ALA A 181 -16.70 -0.84 4.02
N SER A 182 -17.21 0.35 4.40
CA SER A 182 -18.63 0.66 4.30
C SER A 182 -19.09 0.85 2.85
N ILE A 183 -18.24 1.45 2.01
CA ILE A 183 -18.49 1.62 0.57
C ILE A 183 -18.63 0.25 -0.10
N ARG A 184 -17.75 -0.70 0.20
CA ARG A 184 -17.70 -2.04 -0.40
C ARG A 184 -18.65 -3.06 0.24
N ARG A 185 -19.46 -2.66 1.24
CA ARG A 185 -20.36 -3.59 1.94
C ARG A 185 -21.36 -4.24 0.98
N GLY A 186 -21.34 -5.58 0.96
CA GLY A 186 -22.22 -6.39 0.12
C GLY A 186 -21.73 -6.56 -1.32
N GLY A 187 -20.53 -6.05 -1.63
CA GLY A 187 -19.90 -6.25 -2.93
C GLY A 187 -20.64 -5.57 -4.09
N PHE A 188 -20.25 -5.92 -5.30
CA PHE A 188 -20.90 -5.48 -6.55
C PHE A 188 -22.36 -5.91 -6.60
N GLU A 189 -22.68 -7.07 -6.03
CA GLU A 189 -24.02 -7.64 -5.98
C GLU A 189 -25.04 -6.71 -5.29
N ALA A 190 -24.58 -5.99 -4.27
CA ALA A 190 -25.45 -5.07 -3.52
C ALA A 190 -25.77 -3.77 -4.28
N ILE A 191 -25.00 -3.45 -5.34
CA ILE A 191 -25.17 -2.22 -6.14
C ILE A 191 -25.54 -2.48 -7.59
N GLN A 192 -25.45 -3.72 -8.07
CA GLN A 192 -25.68 -4.10 -9.47
C GLN A 192 -27.05 -3.63 -10.02
N GLY A 193 -28.09 -3.66 -9.21
CA GLY A 193 -29.43 -3.20 -9.56
C GLY A 193 -29.64 -1.69 -9.44
N GLY A 194 -28.66 -0.96 -8.93
CA GLY A 194 -28.71 0.47 -8.62
C GLY A 194 -28.14 0.76 -7.24
N PHE A 195 -27.78 2.01 -6.99
CA PHE A 195 -27.24 2.40 -5.67
C PHE A 195 -28.35 2.47 -4.63
N PRO A 196 -28.17 1.79 -3.48
CA PRO A 196 -29.06 2.03 -2.33
C PRO A 196 -28.99 3.49 -1.90
N ALA A 197 -30.09 4.03 -1.38
CA ALA A 197 -30.19 5.42 -0.92
C ALA A 197 -29.02 5.76 0.05
N GLY A 198 -28.34 6.87 -0.20
CA GLY A 198 -27.17 7.32 0.56
C GLY A 198 -25.87 6.57 0.21
N ARG A 199 -25.89 5.71 -0.81
CA ARG A 199 -24.70 5.01 -1.32
C ARG A 199 -24.37 5.37 -2.77
N GLU A 200 -24.86 6.50 -3.22
CA GLU A 200 -24.52 7.01 -4.55
C GLU A 200 -23.02 7.36 -4.62
N PRO A 201 -22.36 7.16 -5.78
CA PRO A 201 -20.97 7.56 -5.97
C PRO A 201 -20.82 9.09 -5.89
N ASP A 202 -19.60 9.55 -5.60
CA ASP A 202 -19.30 10.98 -5.53
C ASP A 202 -19.27 11.63 -6.92
N LEU A 203 -18.88 10.87 -7.94
CA LEU A 203 -18.79 11.27 -9.34
C LEU A 203 -19.32 10.18 -10.25
N ALA A 204 -20.12 10.56 -11.24
CA ALA A 204 -20.58 9.68 -12.29
C ALA A 204 -21.00 10.49 -13.52
N ALA A 205 -20.80 9.94 -14.72
CA ALA A 205 -21.36 10.49 -15.94
C ALA A 205 -22.89 10.40 -15.94
N PRO A 206 -23.62 11.27 -16.67
CA PRO A 206 -25.08 11.32 -16.66
C PRO A 206 -25.78 9.98 -16.90
N GLN A 207 -25.22 9.13 -17.79
CA GLN A 207 -25.76 7.81 -18.11
C GLN A 207 -25.67 6.80 -16.95
N TRP A 208 -24.77 7.04 -15.97
CA TRP A 208 -24.57 6.19 -14.81
C TRP A 208 -25.11 6.79 -13.49
N LEU A 209 -25.87 7.85 -13.58
CA LEU A 209 -26.57 8.38 -12.40
C LEU A 209 -27.54 7.31 -11.85
N GLY A 210 -27.34 6.96 -10.58
CA GLY A 210 -28.16 5.97 -9.88
C GLY A 210 -27.80 4.50 -10.11
N LYS A 211 -26.83 4.16 -10.96
CA LYS A 211 -26.41 2.77 -11.20
C LYS A 211 -24.91 2.66 -11.49
N PRO A 212 -24.25 1.52 -11.14
CA PRO A 212 -22.86 1.26 -11.50
C PRO A 212 -22.71 0.99 -13.00
N HIS A 213 -21.45 1.01 -13.49
CA HIS A 213 -21.14 0.43 -14.80
C HIS A 213 -21.51 -1.07 -14.78
N PRO A 214 -22.15 -1.59 -15.86
CA PRO A 214 -22.78 -2.92 -15.83
C PRO A 214 -21.81 -4.09 -15.64
N THR A 215 -20.57 -3.95 -16.08
CA THR A 215 -19.51 -4.97 -15.96
C THR A 215 -18.38 -4.54 -15.04
N ALA A 216 -17.92 -3.30 -15.16
CA ALA A 216 -16.79 -2.78 -14.41
C ALA A 216 -17.16 -2.22 -13.01
N GLY A 217 -18.43 -2.02 -12.71
CA GLY A 217 -18.86 -1.56 -11.38
C GLY A 217 -18.53 -0.12 -11.09
N VAL A 218 -17.81 0.15 -10.00
CA VAL A 218 -17.45 1.48 -9.48
C VAL A 218 -16.04 1.45 -8.92
N THR A 219 -15.23 2.47 -9.21
CA THR A 219 -13.87 2.58 -8.66
C THR A 219 -13.84 3.44 -7.39
N CYS A 220 -13.10 3.01 -6.37
CA CYS A 220 -12.76 3.82 -5.20
C CYS A 220 -11.42 4.52 -5.42
N VAL A 221 -11.42 5.84 -5.59
CA VAL A 221 -10.22 6.66 -5.74
C VAL A 221 -9.94 7.41 -4.44
N GLY A 222 -8.69 7.41 -3.98
CA GLY A 222 -8.33 8.08 -2.73
C GLY A 222 -6.91 8.59 -2.69
N ALA A 223 -6.62 9.37 -1.65
CA ALA A 223 -5.28 9.73 -1.23
C ALA A 223 -5.08 9.28 0.21
N ARG A 224 -3.91 8.72 0.54
CA ARG A 224 -3.57 8.21 1.86
C ARG A 224 -2.07 8.23 2.13
N ARG A 225 -1.69 8.07 3.38
CA ARG A 225 -0.29 7.81 3.75
C ARG A 225 0.14 6.40 3.32
N VAL A 226 1.44 6.15 3.37
CA VAL A 226 1.98 4.78 3.23
C VAL A 226 1.30 3.89 4.26
N LEU A 227 0.79 2.75 3.83
CA LEU A 227 0.26 1.73 4.71
C LEU A 227 1.00 0.40 4.54
N LEU A 228 1.00 -0.40 5.60
CA LEU A 228 1.49 -1.76 5.55
C LEU A 228 0.30 -2.71 5.40
N ALA A 229 0.17 -3.32 4.22
CA ALA A 229 -0.75 -4.43 4.00
C ALA A 229 -0.03 -5.74 4.34
N TRP A 230 -0.55 -6.45 5.34
CA TRP A 230 0.22 -7.50 6.02
C TRP A 230 -0.65 -8.69 6.42
N ASN A 231 -0.26 -9.87 6.00
CA ASN A 231 -0.89 -11.12 6.34
C ASN A 231 0.01 -11.92 7.30
N VAL A 232 -0.55 -12.38 8.41
CA VAL A 232 0.14 -13.24 9.40
C VAL A 232 -0.53 -14.60 9.41
N PHE A 233 0.21 -15.64 9.01
CA PHE A 233 -0.28 -17.02 8.97
C PHE A 233 -0.03 -17.71 10.29
N VAL A 234 -1.04 -18.43 10.77
CA VAL A 234 -1.03 -19.11 12.06
C VAL A 234 -1.49 -20.55 11.94
N GLU A 235 -1.00 -21.38 12.87
CA GLU A 235 -1.40 -22.80 13.02
C GLU A 235 -1.68 -23.12 14.49
N GLY A 236 -2.38 -24.23 14.72
CA GLY A 236 -2.61 -24.76 16.08
C GLY A 236 -3.75 -24.12 16.84
N ILE A 237 -4.48 -23.16 16.27
CA ILE A 237 -5.66 -22.56 16.89
C ILE A 237 -6.89 -22.69 15.98
N SER A 238 -8.08 -22.54 16.56
CA SER A 238 -9.32 -22.56 15.78
C SER A 238 -9.56 -21.21 15.07
N PHE A 239 -10.28 -21.24 13.95
CA PHE A 239 -10.71 -20.01 13.27
C PHE A 239 -11.51 -19.06 14.18
N TYR A 240 -12.31 -19.63 15.10
CA TYR A 240 -13.06 -18.82 16.07
C TYR A 240 -12.14 -18.04 17.02
N ALA A 241 -11.08 -18.69 17.54
CA ALA A 241 -10.08 -18.04 18.39
C ALA A 241 -9.32 -16.96 17.60
N LEU A 242 -8.92 -17.25 16.36
CA LEU A 242 -8.26 -16.29 15.49
C LEU A 242 -9.12 -15.06 15.22
N LYS A 243 -10.43 -15.27 15.01
CA LYS A 243 -11.39 -14.18 14.80
C LYS A 243 -11.54 -13.28 16.02
N ALA A 244 -11.49 -13.84 17.23
CA ALA A 244 -11.49 -13.08 18.48
C ALA A 244 -10.21 -12.24 18.58
N ILE A 245 -9.04 -12.83 18.34
CA ILE A 245 -7.73 -12.14 18.34
C ILE A 245 -7.74 -10.97 17.34
N ALA A 246 -8.13 -11.19 16.09
CA ALA A 246 -8.22 -10.12 15.09
C ALA A 246 -9.20 -9.01 15.52
N GLY A 247 -10.29 -9.38 16.22
CA GLY A 247 -11.26 -8.45 16.78
C GLY A 247 -10.69 -7.55 17.87
N GLU A 248 -9.84 -8.08 18.75
CA GLU A 248 -9.19 -7.36 19.84
C GLU A 248 -8.05 -6.46 19.36
N LEU A 249 -7.32 -6.90 18.34
CA LEU A 249 -6.17 -6.16 17.82
C LEU A 249 -6.55 -4.89 17.08
N ARG A 250 -7.66 -4.90 16.32
CA ARG A 250 -8.06 -3.77 15.48
C ARG A 250 -8.57 -2.58 16.28
N GLU A 251 -8.40 -1.36 15.75
CA GLU A 251 -8.84 -0.12 16.40
C GLU A 251 -10.32 -0.13 16.79
N SER A 252 -11.19 -0.62 15.91
CA SER A 252 -12.65 -0.70 16.19
C SER A 252 -13.02 -1.67 17.31
N GLY A 253 -12.10 -2.51 17.75
CA GLY A 253 -12.23 -3.41 18.91
C GLY A 253 -11.57 -2.87 20.17
N GLY A 254 -11.02 -1.65 20.14
CA GLY A 254 -10.28 -1.03 21.25
C GLY A 254 -8.79 -1.37 21.27
N GLY A 255 -8.26 -2.00 20.21
CA GLY A 255 -6.85 -2.37 20.07
C GLY A 255 -5.97 -1.24 19.53
N PHE A 256 -5.05 -1.59 18.65
CA PHE A 256 -4.06 -0.64 18.10
C PHE A 256 -4.73 0.40 17.19
N LYS A 257 -4.33 1.66 17.36
CA LYS A 257 -4.75 2.75 16.47
C LYS A 257 -4.26 2.48 15.05
N HIS A 258 -5.04 2.93 14.07
CA HIS A 258 -4.74 2.77 12.65
C HIS A 258 -4.60 1.32 12.18
N LEU A 259 -4.97 0.33 13.00
CA LEU A 259 -4.95 -1.08 12.64
C LEU A 259 -6.35 -1.57 12.27
N ARG A 260 -6.46 -2.11 11.04
CA ARG A 260 -7.59 -2.94 10.61
C ARG A 260 -7.13 -4.38 10.52
N ALA A 261 -7.88 -5.29 11.09
CA ALA A 261 -7.56 -6.71 11.10
C ALA A 261 -8.80 -7.56 10.85
N LEU A 262 -8.63 -8.63 10.08
CA LEU A 262 -9.65 -9.60 9.73
C LEU A 262 -9.05 -11.01 9.77
N ALA A 263 -9.72 -11.95 10.44
CA ALA A 263 -9.35 -13.35 10.35
C ALA A 263 -9.94 -13.98 9.08
N LEU A 264 -9.13 -14.73 8.36
CA LEU A 264 -9.50 -15.47 7.15
C LEU A 264 -9.06 -16.94 7.28
N GLU A 265 -9.86 -17.82 6.68
CA GLU A 265 -9.49 -19.19 6.38
C GLU A 265 -9.46 -19.33 4.87
N LEU A 266 -8.30 -19.71 4.33
CA LEU A 266 -8.08 -19.83 2.90
C LEU A 266 -8.65 -21.17 2.39
N PRO A 267 -9.66 -21.17 1.50
CA PRO A 267 -10.37 -22.40 1.14
C PRO A 267 -9.53 -23.45 0.43
N GLU A 268 -8.57 -23.04 -0.41
CA GLU A 268 -7.74 -23.97 -1.18
C GLU A 268 -6.64 -24.61 -0.32
N SER A 269 -6.06 -23.86 0.61
CA SER A 269 -4.95 -24.31 1.44
C SER A 269 -5.39 -24.73 2.85
N GLY A 270 -6.57 -24.31 3.31
CA GLY A 270 -7.03 -24.51 4.68
C GLY A 270 -6.23 -23.70 5.71
N ARG A 271 -5.36 -22.79 5.25
CA ARG A 271 -4.51 -21.98 6.14
C ARG A 271 -5.30 -20.87 6.81
N LEU A 272 -4.99 -20.63 8.06
CA LEU A 272 -5.55 -19.52 8.82
C LEU A 272 -4.61 -18.33 8.77
N GLN A 273 -5.18 -17.12 8.53
CA GLN A 273 -4.40 -15.89 8.54
C GLN A 273 -5.15 -14.73 9.22
N ILE A 274 -4.40 -13.82 9.82
CA ILE A 274 -4.86 -12.47 10.13
C ILE A 274 -4.41 -11.57 8.98
N SER A 275 -5.37 -11.07 8.20
CA SER A 275 -5.12 -10.08 7.15
C SER A 275 -5.29 -8.70 7.75
N MET A 276 -4.27 -7.83 7.59
CA MET A 276 -4.21 -6.54 8.25
C MET A 276 -3.82 -5.42 7.29
N ASN A 277 -4.37 -4.22 7.58
CA ASN A 277 -3.84 -2.95 7.09
C ASN A 277 -3.46 -2.08 8.29
N LEU A 278 -2.18 -1.78 8.42
CA LEU A 278 -1.67 -0.77 9.34
C LEU A 278 -1.55 0.55 8.56
N GLU A 279 -2.50 1.44 8.78
CA GLU A 279 -2.71 2.67 7.98
C GLU A 279 -1.70 3.78 8.31
N ASP A 280 -1.01 3.69 9.46
CA ASP A 280 0.06 4.58 9.87
C ASP A 280 1.13 3.80 10.65
N PRO A 281 2.10 3.17 9.95
CA PRO A 281 3.14 2.38 10.59
C PRO A 281 4.18 3.22 11.37
N GLU A 282 4.17 4.54 11.22
CA GLU A 282 5.00 5.44 12.03
C GLU A 282 4.33 5.73 13.38
N ALA A 283 3.01 5.92 13.39
CA ALA A 283 2.25 6.17 14.62
C ALA A 283 2.03 4.88 15.44
N THR A 284 1.86 3.74 14.79
CA THR A 284 1.67 2.44 15.43
C THR A 284 2.76 1.48 14.98
N SER A 285 3.64 1.09 15.93
CA SER A 285 4.76 0.21 15.64
C SER A 285 4.30 -1.16 15.13
N PRO A 286 4.73 -1.58 13.93
CA PRO A 286 4.49 -2.96 13.44
C PRO A 286 5.05 -4.01 14.39
N TYR A 287 6.15 -3.73 15.07
CA TYR A 287 6.77 -4.59 16.08
C TYR A 287 5.78 -4.92 17.20
N ASN A 288 5.16 -3.88 17.79
CA ASN A 288 4.21 -4.06 18.89
C ASN A 288 2.95 -4.83 18.44
N VAL A 289 2.53 -4.62 17.19
CA VAL A 289 1.40 -5.36 16.60
C VAL A 289 1.76 -6.84 16.47
N PHE A 290 2.96 -7.15 15.99
CA PHE A 290 3.40 -8.52 15.80
C PHE A 290 3.58 -9.27 17.14
N ASP A 291 4.23 -8.63 18.12
CA ASP A 291 4.37 -9.18 19.47
C ASP A 291 3.02 -9.51 20.08
N ALA A 292 2.05 -8.61 19.93
CA ALA A 292 0.71 -8.83 20.45
C ALA A 292 -0.05 -9.95 19.74
N ILE A 293 0.22 -10.20 18.46
CA ILE A 293 -0.31 -11.35 17.72
C ILE A 293 0.31 -12.63 18.24
N GLU A 294 1.64 -12.68 18.31
CA GLU A 294 2.40 -13.85 18.72
C GLU A 294 1.98 -14.27 20.15
N GLU A 295 1.95 -13.34 21.10
CA GLU A 295 1.52 -13.59 22.49
C GLU A 295 0.12 -14.21 22.56
N ARG A 296 -0.86 -13.69 21.81
CA ARG A 296 -2.24 -14.18 21.84
C ARG A 296 -2.41 -15.53 21.16
N VAL A 297 -1.70 -15.73 20.06
CA VAL A 297 -1.71 -16.99 19.31
C VAL A 297 -1.09 -18.10 20.17
N GLU A 298 0.04 -17.83 20.81
CA GLU A 298 0.72 -18.76 21.71
C GLU A 298 -0.13 -19.07 22.96
N ALA A 299 -0.74 -18.05 23.57
CA ALA A 299 -1.68 -18.25 24.68
C ALA A 299 -2.88 -19.12 24.31
N GLY A 300 -3.30 -19.10 23.02
CA GLY A 300 -4.31 -19.99 22.45
C GLY A 300 -3.81 -21.39 22.10
N GLY A 301 -2.54 -21.70 22.33
CA GLY A 301 -1.90 -22.98 22.00
C GLY A 301 -1.44 -23.11 20.54
N GLY A 302 -1.46 -22.02 19.76
CA GLY A 302 -1.01 -21.98 18.39
C GLY A 302 0.38 -21.38 18.21
N GLN A 303 0.76 -21.15 16.97
CA GLN A 303 2.01 -20.51 16.60
C GLN A 303 1.84 -19.65 15.34
N VAL A 304 2.62 -18.55 15.25
CA VAL A 304 2.80 -17.82 14.01
C VAL A 304 3.82 -18.59 13.16
N VAL A 305 3.44 -18.85 11.90
CA VAL A 305 4.28 -19.66 10.98
C VAL A 305 5.11 -18.77 10.08
N GLU A 306 4.45 -17.84 9.40
CA GLU A 306 5.08 -16.91 8.46
C GLU A 306 4.23 -15.66 8.26
N THR A 307 4.80 -14.67 7.60
CA THR A 307 4.07 -13.46 7.23
C THR A 307 4.33 -13.07 5.79
N GLU A 308 3.37 -12.37 5.19
CA GLU A 308 3.43 -11.86 3.84
C GLU A 308 3.08 -10.37 3.82
N VAL A 309 3.91 -9.56 3.19
CA VAL A 309 3.60 -8.15 2.91
C VAL A 309 3.15 -8.03 1.46
N ILE A 310 2.00 -7.42 1.26
CA ILE A 310 1.46 -7.12 -0.07
C ILE A 310 1.94 -5.73 -0.50
N GLY A 311 2.61 -5.65 -1.65
CA GLY A 311 3.24 -4.43 -2.14
C GLY A 311 4.58 -4.14 -1.46
N MET A 312 4.92 -2.86 -1.35
CA MET A 312 6.22 -2.42 -0.83
C MET A 312 6.29 -2.46 0.69
N ILE A 313 7.48 -2.78 1.20
CA ILE A 313 7.77 -2.81 2.64
C ILE A 313 8.22 -1.41 3.07
N PRO A 314 7.50 -0.71 3.95
CA PRO A 314 7.94 0.58 4.47
C PRO A 314 9.14 0.42 5.42
N ASP A 315 10.03 1.43 5.44
CA ASP A 315 11.28 1.43 6.21
C ASP A 315 11.17 1.00 7.68
N PRO A 316 10.12 1.39 8.43
CA PRO A 316 9.99 0.98 9.83
C PRO A 316 9.97 -0.54 10.07
N LEU A 317 9.80 -1.33 9.01
CA LEU A 317 9.84 -2.79 9.06
C LEU A 317 11.22 -3.37 8.76
N VAL A 318 12.14 -2.57 8.23
CA VAL A 318 13.35 -3.09 7.61
C VAL A 318 14.55 -3.00 8.53
N LEU A 319 14.65 -3.98 9.42
CA LEU A 319 15.91 -4.30 10.09
C LEU A 319 16.26 -5.75 9.72
N PRO A 320 17.54 -6.10 9.52
CA PRO A 320 17.95 -7.50 9.26
C PRO A 320 17.41 -8.49 10.30
N ALA A 321 17.29 -8.06 11.57
CA ALA A 321 16.66 -8.83 12.64
C ALA A 321 15.13 -9.02 12.44
N ALA A 322 14.51 -8.17 11.61
CA ALA A 322 13.07 -8.27 11.36
C ALA A 322 12.70 -9.48 10.49
N VAL A 323 13.62 -9.95 9.63
CA VAL A 323 13.38 -11.12 8.78
C VAL A 323 13.06 -12.36 9.62
N ASP A 324 13.87 -12.64 10.63
CA ASP A 324 13.64 -13.76 11.54
C ASP A 324 12.46 -13.50 12.48
N ARG A 325 12.36 -12.28 13.01
CA ARG A 325 11.33 -11.92 13.99
C ARG A 325 9.94 -11.95 13.38
N PHE A 326 9.78 -11.40 12.16
CA PHE A 326 8.51 -11.34 11.46
C PHE A 326 8.24 -12.57 10.57
N ARG A 327 9.21 -13.49 10.43
CA ARG A 327 9.09 -14.68 9.58
C ARG A 327 8.62 -14.32 8.17
N LEU A 328 9.24 -13.26 7.60
CA LEU A 328 8.86 -12.70 6.31
C LEU A 328 9.00 -13.73 5.18
N LEU A 329 7.95 -13.89 4.41
CA LEU A 329 7.96 -14.60 3.15
C LEU A 329 8.55 -13.68 2.05
N HIS A 330 9.56 -14.13 1.33
CA HIS A 330 10.22 -13.39 0.25
C HIS A 330 10.72 -11.98 0.63
N PRO A 331 11.65 -11.85 1.60
CA PRO A 331 12.08 -10.56 2.14
C PRO A 331 13.09 -9.81 1.24
N GLY A 332 13.00 -9.89 -0.08
CA GLY A 332 13.98 -9.32 -1.00
C GLY A 332 14.23 -7.81 -0.75
N GLU A 333 15.51 -7.38 -0.73
CA GLU A 333 15.89 -5.97 -0.57
C GLU A 333 15.27 -5.04 -1.64
N SER A 334 14.96 -5.58 -2.82
CA SER A 334 14.28 -4.87 -3.90
C SER A 334 12.86 -4.42 -3.55
N ARG A 335 12.28 -4.92 -2.45
CA ARG A 335 10.96 -4.54 -1.95
C ARG A 335 10.99 -3.44 -0.90
N LEU A 336 12.15 -2.84 -0.62
CA LEU A 336 12.29 -1.69 0.26
C LEU A 336 11.79 -0.43 -0.44
N LEU A 337 10.69 0.12 0.03
CA LEU A 337 10.07 1.28 -0.60
C LEU A 337 11.04 2.46 -0.72
N SER A 338 11.75 2.81 0.38
CA SER A 338 12.73 3.92 0.38
C SER A 338 13.85 3.70 -0.63
N ARG A 339 14.36 2.48 -0.73
CA ARG A 339 15.39 2.14 -1.70
C ARG A 339 14.91 2.33 -3.12
N ARG A 340 13.70 1.85 -3.45
CA ARG A 340 13.13 1.98 -4.80
C ARG A 340 12.83 3.43 -5.15
N VAL A 341 12.32 4.21 -4.20
CA VAL A 341 12.11 5.66 -4.40
C VAL A 341 13.44 6.37 -4.64
N SER A 342 14.48 6.07 -3.84
CA SER A 342 15.81 6.66 -4.02
C SER A 342 16.46 6.30 -5.36
N GLU A 343 16.34 5.05 -5.78
CA GLU A 343 16.83 4.58 -7.09
C GLU A 343 16.08 5.30 -8.23
N HIS A 344 14.77 5.44 -8.13
CA HIS A 344 13.94 6.13 -9.13
C HIS A 344 14.31 7.60 -9.26
N VAL A 345 14.44 8.32 -8.14
CA VAL A 345 14.85 9.73 -8.13
C VAL A 345 16.25 9.91 -8.72
N SER A 346 17.19 9.02 -8.34
CA SER A 346 18.57 9.05 -8.85
C SER A 346 18.65 8.80 -10.36
N ALA A 347 17.88 7.87 -10.90
CA ALA A 347 17.85 7.55 -12.32
C ALA A 347 17.34 8.72 -13.18
N ARG A 348 16.35 9.47 -12.70
CA ARG A 348 15.80 10.65 -13.39
C ARG A 348 16.68 11.90 -13.27
N GLY A 349 17.46 12.03 -12.19
CA GLY A 349 18.42 13.12 -12.01
C GLY A 349 19.63 13.06 -12.93
N ILE A 350 19.96 11.90 -13.48
CA ILE A 350 21.12 11.67 -14.37
C ILE A 350 20.79 11.99 -15.84
N SER A 351 19.52 12.02 -16.26
CA SER A 351 19.14 12.22 -17.68
C SER A 351 19.05 13.68 -18.13
N HIS A 352 19.56 14.63 -17.36
CA HIS A 352 19.61 16.08 -17.70
C HIS A 352 21.02 16.69 -17.65
N THR A 353 22.08 15.88 -17.90
CA THR A 353 23.43 16.41 -18.14
C THR A 353 23.84 16.23 -19.60
#